data_227d9b4c2c41b785feb518795049d430
#
_entry.id   227d9b4c2c41b785feb518795049d430
#
_cell.length_a   1.000
_cell.length_b   1.000
_cell.length_c   1.000
_cell.angle_alpha   90.00
_cell.angle_beta   90.00
_cell.angle_gamma   90.00
#
_symmetry.space_group_name_H-M   'P 1'
#
loop_
_entity.id
_entity.type
_entity.pdbx_description
1 polymer ?
#
loop_
_entity_poly.entity_id
_entity_poly.type
_entity_poly.pdbx_seq_one_letter_code
_entity_poly.pdbx_strand_id
1 'polypeptide(L)'
;MSYPFSGIATRGPLKWPDGNKVALILTLNLEHWDMTKDTDEAYYAGGPPILPDVLPGRIPDFPNFTWREYGQRVGIWRLFDVFRKAGVAPGCTVNAKTLLERPEIAQVPKDEGWEVVAHNYEQGELLTGLGGDLAKEREIVEATLREYKKFYGKPAKGWLSSSLRGTPNTPEILAENGCIFFCDLLNDDQPYMLETDAGPIVSTPYSNEINDFTILTRRGHTTDEMRDILKEELTVLHQEATESGSGRMMNVGLHPHVTGRAYRARAVTEFLEYAKSLDGVWFATREGIAEWYMNNNEGHIK
;
A
#
# COMPACT_ATOMS: atom_id res chain seq x y z
N MET A 1 15.10 3.09 -14.69
CA MET A 1 14.09 4.04 -14.17
C MET A 1 14.72 5.39 -13.86
N SER A 2 14.09 6.50 -14.29
CA SER A 2 14.48 7.86 -13.92
C SER A 2 13.23 8.74 -13.73
N TYR A 3 13.39 9.84 -13.01
CA TYR A 3 12.37 10.89 -12.85
C TYR A 3 13.07 12.22 -12.54
N PRO A 4 12.52 13.37 -12.97
CA PRO A 4 13.13 14.67 -12.67
C PRO A 4 12.94 15.04 -11.21
N PHE A 5 13.92 15.67 -10.60
CA PHE A 5 13.70 16.35 -9.33
C PHE A 5 12.79 17.57 -9.55
N SER A 6 11.71 17.67 -8.80
CA SER A 6 10.79 18.79 -8.85
C SER A 6 10.25 19.12 -7.46
N GLY A 7 10.58 20.29 -6.94
CA GLY A 7 10.03 20.77 -5.67
C GLY A 7 8.57 21.18 -5.83
N ILE A 8 7.70 20.82 -4.90
CA ILE A 8 6.25 21.04 -4.98
C ILE A 8 5.87 22.51 -5.18
N ALA A 9 6.67 23.45 -4.66
CA ALA A 9 6.45 24.88 -4.79
C ALA A 9 6.71 25.44 -6.21
N THR A 10 7.36 24.67 -7.07
CA THR A 10 7.73 25.11 -8.45
C THR A 10 6.92 24.40 -9.53
N ARG A 11 6.00 23.51 -9.13
CA ARG A 11 5.14 22.75 -10.05
C ARG A 11 3.97 23.58 -10.55
N GLY A 12 3.45 23.18 -11.70
CA GLY A 12 2.11 23.59 -12.11
C GLY A 12 1.03 23.02 -11.18
N PRO A 13 -0.14 23.65 -11.12
CA PRO A 13 -1.20 23.19 -10.22
C PRO A 13 -1.76 21.84 -10.66
N LEU A 14 -1.82 20.88 -9.75
CA LEU A 14 -2.52 19.62 -9.91
C LEU A 14 -4.00 19.81 -9.58
N LYS A 15 -4.90 19.46 -10.49
CA LYS A 15 -6.36 19.65 -10.30
C LYS A 15 -7.06 18.29 -10.30
N TRP A 16 -7.37 17.78 -9.12
CA TRP A 16 -8.12 16.51 -9.03
C TRP A 16 -9.51 16.59 -9.68
N PRO A 17 -10.10 15.45 -10.08
CA PRO A 17 -11.47 15.40 -10.59
C PRO A 17 -12.45 16.12 -9.65
N ASP A 18 -13.49 16.71 -10.21
CA ASP A 18 -14.59 17.38 -9.48
C ASP A 18 -14.14 18.50 -8.51
N GLY A 19 -12.93 19.02 -8.69
CA GLY A 19 -12.37 20.07 -7.83
C GLY A 19 -11.94 19.59 -6.45
N ASN A 20 -11.78 18.29 -6.27
CA ASN A 20 -11.29 17.71 -5.02
C ASN A 20 -9.92 18.27 -4.62
N LYS A 21 -9.67 18.32 -3.32
CA LYS A 21 -8.45 18.85 -2.69
C LYS A 21 -7.46 17.75 -2.38
N VAL A 22 -7.94 16.66 -1.79
CA VAL A 22 -7.10 15.53 -1.39
C VAL A 22 -7.61 14.24 -2.01
N ALA A 23 -6.73 13.51 -2.70
CA ALA A 23 -6.95 12.12 -3.07
C ALA A 23 -6.52 11.23 -1.89
N LEU A 24 -7.48 10.69 -1.16
CA LEU A 24 -7.25 9.83 -0.01
C LEU A 24 -7.25 8.36 -0.42
N ILE A 25 -6.11 7.70 -0.28
CA ILE A 25 -5.92 6.28 -0.56
C ILE A 25 -5.90 5.51 0.77
N LEU A 26 -6.77 4.53 0.91
CA LEU A 26 -6.83 3.64 2.08
C LEU A 26 -6.28 2.28 1.68
N THR A 27 -5.08 1.94 2.11
CA THR A 27 -4.42 0.68 1.76
C THR A 27 -4.65 -0.37 2.84
N LEU A 28 -5.28 -1.47 2.45
CA LEU A 28 -5.48 -2.64 3.31
C LEU A 28 -4.59 -3.79 2.84
N ASN A 29 -3.62 -4.18 3.66
CA ASN A 29 -2.58 -5.13 3.29
C ASN A 29 -3.03 -6.58 3.57
N LEU A 30 -3.24 -7.38 2.49
CA LEU A 30 -3.60 -8.80 2.57
C LEU A 30 -2.33 -9.66 2.42
N GLU A 31 -1.52 -9.63 3.45
CA GLU A 31 -0.19 -10.22 3.47
C GLU A 31 -0.20 -11.67 3.92
N HIS A 32 0.76 -12.43 3.42
CA HIS A 32 1.02 -13.82 3.78
C HIS A 32 2.47 -14.01 4.21
N TRP A 33 2.65 -14.68 5.34
CA TRP A 33 3.96 -15.09 5.87
C TRP A 33 4.01 -16.62 5.96
N ASP A 34 5.12 -17.19 5.51
CA ASP A 34 5.36 -18.63 5.59
C ASP A 34 6.06 -18.99 6.90
N MET A 35 5.31 -19.60 7.82
CA MET A 35 5.84 -20.05 9.11
C MET A 35 6.78 -21.26 8.96
N THR A 36 6.69 -21.99 7.87
CA THR A 36 7.48 -23.20 7.64
C THR A 36 8.82 -22.94 6.97
N LYS A 37 9.09 -21.68 6.61
CA LYS A 37 10.32 -21.28 5.92
C LYS A 37 11.51 -21.58 6.83
N ASP A 38 12.37 -22.51 6.39
CA ASP A 38 13.63 -22.82 7.07
C ASP A 38 14.64 -21.71 6.78
N THR A 39 15.18 -21.12 7.82
CA THR A 39 16.18 -20.05 7.72
C THR A 39 17.36 -20.36 8.62
N ASP A 40 18.57 -20.16 8.12
CA ASP A 40 19.81 -20.33 8.92
C ASP A 40 19.99 -19.20 9.94
N GLU A 41 19.30 -18.07 9.74
CA GLU A 41 19.26 -16.92 10.62
C GLU A 41 17.85 -16.69 11.17
N ALA A 42 17.73 -15.79 12.13
CA ALA A 42 16.41 -15.41 12.65
C ALA A 42 15.52 -14.88 11.53
N TYR A 43 14.40 -15.54 11.27
CA TYR A 43 13.48 -15.17 10.22
C TYR A 43 12.69 -13.92 10.62
N TYR A 44 12.76 -12.94 9.74
CA TYR A 44 12.16 -11.65 9.98
C TYR A 44 11.26 -11.24 8.80
N ALA A 45 9.99 -11.48 8.95
CA ALA A 45 9.00 -11.25 7.91
C ALA A 45 8.58 -9.77 7.81
N GLY A 46 9.54 -8.90 7.42
CA GLY A 46 9.20 -7.53 7.01
C GLY A 46 8.67 -6.59 8.09
N GLY A 47 9.18 -6.70 9.32
CA GLY A 47 8.83 -5.75 10.38
C GLY A 47 9.23 -6.22 11.77
N PRO A 48 9.30 -5.35 12.78
CA PRO A 48 9.72 -5.74 14.11
C PRO A 48 8.79 -6.81 14.70
N PRO A 49 9.33 -7.77 15.47
CA PRO A 49 8.53 -8.76 16.17
C PRO A 49 7.64 -8.07 17.21
N ILE A 50 6.51 -8.68 17.52
CA ILE A 50 5.65 -8.23 18.63
C ILE A 50 6.31 -8.49 19.99
N LEU A 51 7.14 -9.54 20.05
CA LEU A 51 7.99 -9.82 21.22
C LEU A 51 9.40 -9.28 20.94
N PRO A 52 10.08 -8.73 21.98
CA PRO A 52 11.35 -8.04 21.80
C PRO A 52 12.52 -8.94 21.39
N ASP A 53 12.47 -10.23 21.78
CA ASP A 53 13.55 -11.17 21.52
C ASP A 53 13.27 -11.96 20.24
N VAL A 54 14.19 -11.86 19.29
CA VAL A 54 14.18 -12.67 18.07
C VAL A 54 14.84 -14.02 18.41
N LEU A 55 14.12 -15.12 18.18
CA LEU A 55 14.68 -16.45 18.38
C LEU A 55 15.80 -16.72 17.35
N PRO A 56 16.87 -17.43 17.74
CA PRO A 56 17.85 -17.94 16.78
C PRO A 56 17.17 -18.76 15.68
N GLY A 57 17.74 -18.74 14.47
CA GLY A 57 17.22 -19.45 13.32
C GLY A 57 16.88 -20.92 13.55
N ARG A 58 16.12 -21.54 12.64
CA ARG A 58 15.63 -22.93 12.63
C ARG A 58 14.51 -23.27 13.63
N ILE A 59 14.10 -22.34 14.47
CA ILE A 59 12.94 -22.53 15.34
C ILE A 59 11.85 -21.55 14.88
N PRO A 60 10.68 -22.02 14.43
CA PRO A 60 9.58 -21.13 14.08
C PRO A 60 9.18 -20.25 15.25
N ASP A 61 9.13 -18.95 15.03
CA ASP A 61 8.69 -17.98 16.03
C ASP A 61 7.16 -17.92 16.08
N PHE A 62 6.55 -18.91 16.72
CA PHE A 62 5.10 -19.04 16.83
C PHE A 62 4.37 -17.77 17.31
N PRO A 63 4.84 -17.05 18.35
CA PRO A 63 4.15 -15.84 18.78
C PRO A 63 4.08 -14.78 17.69
N ASN A 64 5.17 -14.53 16.97
CA ASN A 64 5.22 -13.56 15.90
C ASN A 64 4.42 -13.99 14.67
N PHE A 65 4.45 -15.26 14.30
CA PHE A 65 3.63 -15.79 13.21
C PHE A 65 2.14 -15.77 13.55
N THR A 66 1.76 -16.26 14.72
CA THR A 66 0.35 -16.30 15.14
C THR A 66 -0.22 -14.90 15.40
N TRP A 67 0.62 -13.92 15.77
CA TRP A 67 0.22 -12.52 15.81
C TRP A 67 -0.16 -12.00 14.42
N ARG A 68 0.61 -12.33 13.38
CA ARG A 68 0.29 -11.99 12.00
C ARG A 68 -0.91 -12.79 11.48
N GLU A 69 -0.97 -14.07 11.78
CA GLU A 69 -2.10 -14.93 11.43
C GLU A 69 -3.42 -14.44 12.05
N TYR A 70 -3.39 -13.80 13.23
CA TYR A 70 -4.57 -13.14 13.79
C TYR A 70 -5.16 -12.13 12.80
N GLY A 71 -4.33 -11.43 12.03
CA GLY A 71 -4.78 -10.53 10.97
C GLY A 71 -5.63 -11.25 9.93
N GLN A 72 -5.20 -12.43 9.48
CA GLN A 72 -5.91 -13.23 8.50
C GLN A 72 -7.16 -13.91 9.08
N ARG A 73 -7.08 -14.40 10.34
CA ARG A 73 -8.18 -15.14 10.99
C ARG A 73 -9.30 -14.26 11.51
N VAL A 74 -8.97 -13.04 11.98
CA VAL A 74 -9.92 -12.18 12.72
C VAL A 74 -9.86 -10.74 12.24
N GLY A 75 -8.67 -10.15 12.19
CA GLY A 75 -8.49 -8.72 11.99
C GLY A 75 -9.03 -8.21 10.66
N ILE A 76 -8.77 -8.95 9.57
CA ILE A 76 -9.20 -8.57 8.23
C ILE A 76 -10.72 -8.52 8.11
N TRP A 77 -11.43 -9.48 8.70
CA TRP A 77 -12.89 -9.55 8.66
C TRP A 77 -13.53 -8.35 9.36
N ARG A 78 -12.91 -7.91 10.47
CA ARG A 78 -13.35 -6.70 11.17
C ARG A 78 -13.10 -5.44 10.36
N LEU A 79 -11.97 -5.34 9.68
CA LEU A 79 -11.67 -4.20 8.82
C LEU A 79 -12.57 -4.17 7.58
N PHE A 80 -12.85 -5.31 6.96
CA PHE A 80 -13.85 -5.38 5.89
C PHE A 80 -15.22 -4.82 6.34
N ASP A 81 -15.65 -5.18 7.54
CA ASP A 81 -16.90 -4.64 8.11
C ASP A 81 -16.85 -3.14 8.39
N VAL A 82 -15.69 -2.61 8.84
CA VAL A 82 -15.48 -1.18 9.02
C VAL A 82 -15.65 -0.45 7.69
N PHE A 83 -15.01 -0.90 6.62
CA PHE A 83 -15.09 -0.27 5.30
C PHE A 83 -16.49 -0.38 4.69
N ARG A 84 -17.13 -1.54 4.79
CA ARG A 84 -18.52 -1.72 4.34
C ARG A 84 -19.50 -0.78 5.06
N LYS A 85 -19.41 -0.68 6.38
CA LYS A 85 -20.25 0.22 7.19
C LYS A 85 -20.00 1.69 6.88
N ALA A 86 -18.77 2.05 6.60
CA ALA A 86 -18.43 3.41 6.18
C ALA A 86 -18.89 3.72 4.74
N GLY A 87 -19.19 2.71 3.92
CA GLY A 87 -19.48 2.88 2.50
C GLY A 87 -18.26 3.37 1.71
N VAL A 88 -17.05 2.97 2.12
CA VAL A 88 -15.78 3.38 1.52
C VAL A 88 -15.04 2.13 1.06
N ALA A 89 -14.54 2.14 -0.17
CA ALA A 89 -13.73 1.05 -0.71
C ALA A 89 -12.24 1.28 -0.40
N PRO A 90 -11.54 0.34 0.27
CA PRO A 90 -10.08 0.38 0.36
C PRO A 90 -9.45 -0.14 -0.93
N GLY A 91 -8.19 0.25 -1.19
CA GLY A 91 -7.32 -0.47 -2.10
C GLY A 91 -6.62 -1.61 -1.36
N CYS A 92 -6.82 -2.84 -1.80
CA CYS A 92 -6.25 -4.02 -1.15
C CYS A 92 -4.94 -4.43 -1.84
N THR A 93 -3.82 -4.47 -1.11
CA THR A 93 -2.61 -5.12 -1.64
C THR A 93 -2.68 -6.61 -1.35
N VAL A 94 -2.20 -7.46 -2.25
CA VAL A 94 -2.30 -8.92 -2.09
C VAL A 94 -1.03 -9.65 -2.51
N ASN A 95 -0.46 -10.45 -1.60
CA ASN A 95 0.57 -11.41 -1.97
C ASN A 95 -0.02 -12.56 -2.80
N ALA A 96 0.73 -13.11 -3.76
CA ALA A 96 0.28 -14.26 -4.54
C ALA A 96 -0.05 -15.46 -3.66
N LYS A 97 0.71 -15.70 -2.61
CA LYS A 97 0.41 -16.77 -1.64
C LYS A 97 -0.91 -16.59 -0.89
N THR A 98 -1.36 -15.36 -0.66
CA THR A 98 -2.70 -15.12 -0.09
C THR A 98 -3.78 -15.65 -1.04
N LEU A 99 -3.61 -15.48 -2.36
CA LEU A 99 -4.54 -16.00 -3.36
C LEU A 99 -4.61 -17.55 -3.36
N LEU A 100 -3.48 -18.19 -3.10
CA LEU A 100 -3.33 -19.64 -3.17
C LEU A 100 -3.77 -20.33 -1.86
N GLU A 101 -3.42 -19.75 -0.72
CA GLU A 101 -3.55 -20.40 0.59
C GLU A 101 -4.69 -19.84 1.45
N ARG A 102 -5.18 -18.65 1.12
CA ARG A 102 -6.28 -17.96 1.83
C ARG A 102 -7.23 -17.28 0.83
N PRO A 103 -7.71 -18.02 -0.20
CA PRO A 103 -8.52 -17.45 -1.27
C PRO A 103 -9.79 -16.76 -0.77
N GLU A 104 -10.34 -17.19 0.35
CA GLU A 104 -11.51 -16.58 0.98
C GLU A 104 -11.29 -15.12 1.38
N ILE A 105 -10.06 -14.75 1.77
CA ILE A 105 -9.70 -13.36 2.09
C ILE A 105 -9.64 -12.53 0.80
N ALA A 106 -8.99 -13.05 -0.23
CA ALA A 106 -8.82 -12.36 -1.51
C ALA A 106 -10.13 -12.28 -2.32
N GLN A 107 -11.08 -13.17 -2.04
CA GLN A 107 -12.39 -13.17 -2.70
C GLN A 107 -13.23 -11.95 -2.29
N VAL A 108 -13.10 -11.46 -1.05
CA VAL A 108 -13.88 -10.31 -0.57
C VAL A 108 -13.68 -9.07 -1.44
N PRO A 109 -12.48 -8.52 -1.65
CA PRO A 109 -12.31 -7.36 -2.53
C PRO A 109 -12.76 -7.62 -3.97
N LYS A 110 -12.67 -8.87 -4.45
CA LYS A 110 -13.18 -9.25 -5.77
C LYS A 110 -14.71 -9.12 -5.85
N ASP A 111 -15.43 -9.63 -4.85
CA ASP A 111 -16.89 -9.60 -4.79
C ASP A 111 -17.43 -8.20 -4.57
N GLU A 112 -16.73 -7.39 -3.77
CA GLU A 112 -17.06 -5.99 -3.48
C GLU A 112 -16.66 -5.03 -4.61
N GLY A 113 -15.90 -5.49 -5.61
CA GLY A 113 -15.37 -4.64 -6.67
C GLY A 113 -14.33 -3.61 -6.19
N TRP A 114 -13.66 -3.89 -5.07
CA TRP A 114 -12.60 -3.02 -4.56
C TRP A 114 -11.33 -3.15 -5.40
N GLU A 115 -10.51 -2.10 -5.38
CA GLU A 115 -9.20 -2.15 -6.02
C GLU A 115 -8.32 -3.23 -5.39
N VAL A 116 -7.60 -3.99 -6.23
CA VAL A 116 -6.58 -4.92 -5.77
C VAL A 116 -5.26 -4.63 -6.47
N VAL A 117 -4.19 -4.51 -5.68
CA VAL A 117 -2.83 -4.21 -6.12
C VAL A 117 -1.93 -5.42 -5.86
N ALA A 118 -1.13 -5.83 -6.84
CA ALA A 118 -0.19 -6.94 -6.68
C ALA A 118 0.93 -6.56 -5.69
N HIS A 119 1.33 -7.52 -4.83
CA HIS A 119 2.22 -7.27 -3.68
C HIS A 119 3.19 -8.42 -3.43
N ASN A 120 4.18 -8.61 -4.27
CA ASN A 120 5.12 -9.73 -4.27
C ASN A 120 4.44 -11.12 -4.18
N TYR A 121 5.24 -12.17 -4.29
CA TYR A 121 4.75 -13.54 -4.16
C TYR A 121 4.38 -13.86 -2.72
N GLU A 122 5.23 -13.49 -1.76
CA GLU A 122 4.98 -13.57 -0.31
C GLU A 122 5.61 -12.37 0.42
N GLN A 123 5.20 -12.12 1.67
CA GLN A 123 5.63 -10.93 2.41
C GLN A 123 7.10 -11.01 2.84
N GLY A 124 7.61 -12.18 3.13
CA GLY A 124 8.99 -12.37 3.58
C GLY A 124 10.03 -12.38 2.45
N GLU A 125 9.63 -12.37 1.18
CA GLU A 125 10.53 -12.40 0.03
C GLU A 125 10.76 -10.99 -0.51
N LEU A 126 11.83 -10.35 -0.04
CA LEU A 126 12.16 -8.97 -0.38
C LEU A 126 13.00 -8.90 -1.66
N LEU A 127 12.59 -8.11 -2.65
CA LEU A 127 13.32 -7.97 -3.92
C LEU A 127 14.72 -7.41 -3.72
N THR A 128 14.90 -6.46 -2.79
CA THR A 128 16.24 -5.96 -2.42
C THR A 128 17.15 -7.03 -1.80
N GLY A 129 16.56 -8.09 -1.21
CA GLY A 129 17.31 -9.23 -0.64
C GLY A 129 17.94 -10.15 -1.70
N LEU A 130 17.59 -9.99 -2.98
CA LEU A 130 18.11 -10.81 -4.07
C LEU A 130 19.52 -10.43 -4.52
N GLY A 131 20.14 -9.41 -3.90
CA GLY A 131 21.51 -9.00 -4.20
C GLY A 131 21.71 -8.47 -5.62
N GLY A 132 20.65 -8.03 -6.30
CA GLY A 132 20.71 -7.53 -7.67
C GLY A 132 20.53 -8.61 -8.75
N ASP A 133 20.11 -9.81 -8.41
CA ASP A 133 19.74 -10.85 -9.37
C ASP A 133 18.44 -10.47 -10.11
N LEU A 134 18.62 -9.80 -11.24
CA LEU A 134 17.54 -9.32 -12.10
C LEU A 134 16.67 -10.45 -12.65
N ALA A 135 17.26 -11.61 -12.95
CA ALA A 135 16.49 -12.74 -13.50
C ALA A 135 15.52 -13.28 -12.44
N LYS A 136 16.00 -13.40 -11.20
CA LYS A 136 15.16 -13.84 -10.09
C LYS A 136 14.11 -12.81 -9.69
N GLU A 137 14.44 -11.52 -9.70
CA GLU A 137 13.48 -10.44 -9.48
C GLU A 137 12.33 -10.51 -10.49
N ARG A 138 12.68 -10.65 -11.78
CA ARG A 138 11.70 -10.81 -12.87
C ARG A 138 10.82 -12.04 -12.66
N GLU A 139 11.41 -13.18 -12.31
CA GLU A 139 10.67 -14.41 -12.03
C GLU A 139 9.61 -14.20 -10.95
N ILE A 140 9.96 -13.55 -9.83
CA ILE A 140 9.05 -13.29 -8.71
C ILE A 140 7.92 -12.35 -9.11
N VAL A 141 8.26 -11.24 -9.80
CA VAL A 141 7.25 -10.27 -10.25
C VAL A 141 6.28 -10.94 -11.22
N GLU A 142 6.78 -11.62 -12.25
CA GLU A 142 5.94 -12.27 -13.25
C GLU A 142 5.11 -13.43 -12.67
N ALA A 143 5.67 -14.21 -11.73
CA ALA A 143 4.92 -15.25 -11.02
C ALA A 143 3.75 -14.64 -10.23
N THR A 144 3.99 -13.53 -9.52
CA THR A 144 2.97 -12.81 -8.80
C THR A 144 1.85 -12.33 -9.73
N LEU A 145 2.22 -11.68 -10.83
CA LEU A 145 1.25 -11.16 -11.82
C LEU A 145 0.45 -12.27 -12.50
N ARG A 146 1.06 -13.45 -12.73
CA ARG A 146 0.34 -14.63 -13.25
C ARG A 146 -0.72 -15.14 -12.30
N GLU A 147 -0.39 -15.33 -11.01
CA GLU A 147 -1.36 -15.79 -10.02
C GLU A 147 -2.46 -14.75 -9.79
N TYR A 148 -2.12 -13.46 -9.80
CA TYR A 148 -3.10 -12.38 -9.76
C TYR A 148 -4.10 -12.49 -10.93
N LYS A 149 -3.60 -12.57 -12.16
CA LYS A 149 -4.44 -12.68 -13.37
C LYS A 149 -5.32 -13.91 -13.34
N LYS A 150 -4.78 -15.05 -12.89
CA LYS A 150 -5.53 -16.31 -12.77
C LYS A 150 -6.69 -16.17 -11.78
N PHE A 151 -6.47 -15.52 -10.63
CA PHE A 151 -7.48 -15.38 -9.60
C PHE A 151 -8.55 -14.34 -9.94
N TYR A 152 -8.13 -13.14 -10.36
CA TYR A 152 -9.04 -12.01 -10.62
C TYR A 152 -9.60 -11.99 -12.04
N GLY A 153 -9.05 -12.78 -12.98
CA GLY A 153 -9.49 -12.83 -14.38
C GLY A 153 -9.05 -11.63 -15.23
N LYS A 154 -8.27 -10.72 -14.65
CA LYS A 154 -7.73 -9.53 -15.32
C LYS A 154 -6.27 -9.29 -14.89
N PRO A 155 -5.44 -8.64 -15.71
CA PRO A 155 -4.08 -8.29 -15.33
C PRO A 155 -4.07 -7.28 -14.17
N ALA A 156 -3.05 -7.33 -13.33
CA ALA A 156 -2.80 -6.29 -12.34
C ALA A 156 -2.42 -4.98 -13.05
N LYS A 157 -2.90 -3.87 -12.53
CA LYS A 157 -2.61 -2.54 -13.06
C LYS A 157 -1.45 -1.86 -12.33
N GLY A 158 -1.09 -2.33 -11.16
CA GLY A 158 0.00 -1.75 -10.40
C GLY A 158 0.56 -2.66 -9.33
N TRP A 159 1.53 -2.10 -8.62
CA TRP A 159 2.39 -2.84 -7.72
C TRP A 159 2.79 -2.04 -6.49
N LEU A 160 2.78 -2.70 -5.36
CA LEU A 160 3.45 -2.30 -4.13
C LEU A 160 4.36 -3.46 -3.70
N SER A 161 5.66 -3.24 -3.56
CA SER A 161 6.56 -4.31 -3.12
C SER A 161 6.40 -4.60 -1.63
N SER A 162 6.55 -5.87 -1.25
CA SER A 162 6.59 -6.28 0.16
C SER A 162 7.60 -5.43 0.93
N SER A 163 7.14 -4.82 2.03
CA SER A 163 7.93 -3.92 2.87
C SER A 163 8.55 -2.73 2.13
N LEU A 164 8.00 -2.31 0.99
CA LEU A 164 8.54 -1.25 0.13
C LEU A 164 9.97 -1.56 -0.37
N ARG A 165 10.26 -2.84 -0.63
CA ARG A 165 11.61 -3.34 -0.97
C ARG A 165 11.72 -3.75 -2.43
N GLY A 166 11.14 -2.94 -3.33
CA GLY A 166 11.45 -2.96 -4.75
C GLY A 166 12.86 -2.48 -5.04
N THR A 167 13.33 -2.72 -6.25
CA THR A 167 14.64 -2.26 -6.74
C THR A 167 14.47 -1.18 -7.82
N PRO A 168 15.52 -0.50 -8.25
CA PRO A 168 15.46 0.39 -9.41
C PRO A 168 15.01 -0.29 -10.72
N ASN A 169 15.04 -1.62 -10.80
CA ASN A 169 14.62 -2.39 -11.96
C ASN A 169 13.13 -2.77 -11.92
N THR A 170 12.53 -2.78 -10.72
CA THR A 170 11.13 -3.18 -10.54
C THR A 170 10.18 -2.42 -11.46
N PRO A 171 10.23 -1.07 -11.58
CA PRO A 171 9.33 -0.33 -12.47
C PRO A 171 9.46 -0.71 -13.95
N GLU A 172 10.67 -1.04 -14.43
CA GLU A 172 10.90 -1.53 -15.78
C GLU A 172 10.16 -2.85 -16.03
N ILE A 173 10.35 -3.83 -15.14
CA ILE A 173 9.70 -5.14 -15.24
C ILE A 173 8.17 -4.98 -15.21
N LEU A 174 7.66 -4.06 -14.39
CA LEU A 174 6.23 -3.77 -14.28
C LEU A 174 5.68 -3.16 -15.57
N ALA A 175 6.37 -2.19 -16.16
CA ALA A 175 5.98 -1.56 -17.44
C ALA A 175 5.94 -2.59 -18.58
N GLU A 176 6.96 -3.48 -18.69
CA GLU A 176 6.98 -4.59 -19.64
C GLU A 176 5.78 -5.53 -19.51
N ASN A 177 5.24 -5.67 -18.30
CA ASN A 177 4.07 -6.50 -17.99
C ASN A 177 2.73 -5.74 -18.04
N GLY A 178 2.73 -4.47 -18.49
CA GLY A 178 1.52 -3.67 -18.68
C GLY A 178 0.94 -3.07 -17.40
N CYS A 179 1.71 -2.99 -16.32
CA CYS A 179 1.35 -2.21 -15.15
C CYS A 179 1.49 -0.71 -15.45
N ILE A 180 0.60 0.09 -14.90
CA ILE A 180 0.55 1.55 -15.14
C ILE A 180 0.97 2.37 -13.92
N PHE A 181 1.10 1.75 -12.74
CA PHE A 181 1.56 2.45 -11.54
C PHE A 181 2.43 1.60 -10.61
N PHE A 182 3.29 2.31 -9.85
CA PHE A 182 4.22 1.77 -8.87
C PHE A 182 4.19 2.61 -7.59
N CYS A 183 4.21 1.96 -6.41
CA CYS A 183 3.88 2.63 -5.15
C CYS A 183 5.05 2.81 -4.17
N ASP A 184 6.20 2.16 -4.37
CA ASP A 184 7.24 2.04 -3.34
C ASP A 184 7.96 3.35 -2.98
N LEU A 185 7.83 4.38 -3.80
CA LEU A 185 8.50 5.65 -3.55
C LEU A 185 7.81 6.44 -2.44
N LEU A 186 8.60 7.12 -1.59
CA LEU A 186 8.15 7.75 -0.35
C LEU A 186 8.43 9.27 -0.35
N ASN A 187 8.51 9.86 -1.50
CA ASN A 187 9.17 11.14 -1.68
C ASN A 187 8.23 12.27 -2.12
N ASP A 188 6.91 12.03 -2.15
CA ASP A 188 5.99 13.04 -2.69
C ASP A 188 4.55 12.90 -2.16
N ASP A 189 3.84 14.03 -2.11
CA ASP A 189 2.40 14.13 -1.83
C ASP A 189 1.57 14.28 -3.12
N GLN A 190 2.19 14.06 -4.28
CA GLN A 190 1.57 14.09 -5.60
C GLN A 190 2.11 12.98 -6.47
N PRO A 191 1.32 12.45 -7.43
CA PRO A 191 1.83 11.48 -8.39
C PRO A 191 2.78 12.15 -9.38
N TYR A 192 3.65 11.35 -9.98
CA TYR A 192 4.54 11.80 -11.06
C TYR A 192 4.93 10.64 -11.99
N MET A 193 5.44 10.97 -13.17
CA MET A 193 5.88 9.96 -14.13
C MET A 193 7.26 9.42 -13.79
N LEU A 194 7.43 8.12 -13.89
CA LEU A 194 8.70 7.41 -13.92
C LEU A 194 8.97 7.01 -15.36
N GLU A 195 10.14 7.36 -15.87
CA GLU A 195 10.59 6.94 -17.19
C GLU A 195 11.31 5.59 -17.09
N THR A 196 10.93 4.65 -17.94
CA THR A 196 11.56 3.35 -18.11
C THR A 196 11.76 3.07 -19.59
N ASP A 197 12.65 2.14 -19.93
CA ASP A 197 12.91 1.77 -21.35
C ASP A 197 11.69 1.06 -21.96
N ALA A 198 10.84 0.43 -21.14
CA ALA A 198 9.60 -0.20 -21.55
C ALA A 198 8.40 0.77 -21.66
N GLY A 199 8.59 2.03 -21.31
CA GLY A 199 7.57 3.07 -21.33
C GLY A 199 7.31 3.67 -19.95
N PRO A 200 6.60 4.80 -19.90
CA PRO A 200 6.37 5.50 -18.64
C PRO A 200 5.38 4.74 -17.74
N ILE A 201 5.59 4.86 -16.42
CA ILE A 201 4.72 4.32 -15.37
C ILE A 201 4.50 5.41 -14.32
N VAL A 202 3.30 5.49 -13.73
CA VAL A 202 3.00 6.50 -12.72
C VAL A 202 3.50 6.08 -11.35
N SER A 203 4.28 6.93 -10.69
CA SER A 203 4.48 6.81 -9.25
C SER A 203 3.23 7.31 -8.52
N THR A 204 2.65 6.46 -7.69
CA THR A 204 1.64 6.81 -6.69
C THR A 204 2.27 6.64 -5.32
N PRO A 205 3.04 7.61 -4.81
CA PRO A 205 3.88 7.45 -3.64
C PRO A 205 3.14 6.89 -2.43
N TYR A 206 3.77 5.94 -1.75
CA TYR A 206 3.28 5.41 -0.48
C TYR A 206 3.75 6.31 0.68
N SER A 207 3.07 6.27 1.82
CA SER A 207 3.57 6.89 3.04
C SER A 207 3.88 5.86 4.10
N ASN A 208 5.15 5.78 4.52
CA ASN A 208 5.53 4.99 5.68
C ASN A 208 5.32 5.75 6.99
N GLU A 209 5.09 7.07 6.92
CA GLU A 209 4.77 7.91 8.09
C GLU A 209 3.31 7.67 8.53
N ILE A 210 2.39 7.63 7.58
CA ILE A 210 0.95 7.43 7.80
C ILE A 210 0.60 5.95 7.60
N ASN A 211 1.27 5.10 8.36
CA ASN A 211 1.15 3.66 8.31
C ASN A 211 0.97 3.13 9.75
N ASP A 212 -0.06 2.33 10.01
CA ASP A 212 -0.41 1.83 11.33
C ASP A 212 0.72 1.04 11.99
N PHE A 213 1.48 0.26 11.18
CA PHE A 213 2.61 -0.49 11.68
C PHE A 213 3.71 0.44 12.19
N THR A 214 4.01 1.51 11.44
CA THR A 214 5.01 2.51 11.85
C THR A 214 4.54 3.28 13.08
N ILE A 215 3.31 3.78 13.07
CA ILE A 215 2.76 4.58 14.17
C ILE A 215 2.67 3.76 15.46
N LEU A 216 1.98 2.62 15.40
CA LEU A 216 1.62 1.85 16.59
C LEU A 216 2.72 0.88 17.05
N THR A 217 3.48 0.29 16.12
CA THR A 217 4.41 -0.79 16.46
C THR A 217 5.86 -0.31 16.54
N ARG A 218 6.28 0.54 15.62
CA ARG A 218 7.67 1.06 15.62
C ARG A 218 7.85 2.26 16.54
N ARG A 219 6.91 3.22 16.50
CA ARG A 219 6.97 4.47 17.28
C ARG A 219 6.26 4.35 18.62
N GLY A 220 5.43 3.34 18.83
CA GLY A 220 4.77 3.07 20.10
C GLY A 220 3.64 4.02 20.46
N HIS A 221 3.07 4.73 19.47
CA HIS A 221 1.92 5.59 19.70
C HIS A 221 0.69 4.81 20.15
N THR A 222 -0.15 5.45 20.90
CA THR A 222 -1.46 4.94 21.31
C THR A 222 -2.44 4.95 20.13
N THR A 223 -3.57 4.26 20.29
CA THR A 223 -4.63 4.24 19.28
C THR A 223 -5.25 5.64 19.06
N ASP A 224 -5.39 6.43 20.14
CA ASP A 224 -5.94 7.77 20.05
C ASP A 224 -4.96 8.73 19.34
N GLU A 225 -3.67 8.63 19.62
CA GLU A 225 -2.64 9.38 18.89
C GLU A 225 -2.61 9.01 17.40
N MET A 226 -2.72 7.72 17.05
CA MET A 226 -2.83 7.33 15.65
C MET A 226 -4.03 7.99 14.96
N ARG A 227 -5.21 7.94 15.58
CA ARG A 227 -6.39 8.61 15.04
C ARG A 227 -6.17 10.11 14.84
N ASP A 228 -5.55 10.76 15.81
CA ASP A 228 -5.32 12.20 15.77
C ASP A 228 -4.26 12.56 14.72
N ILE A 229 -3.19 11.76 14.55
CA ILE A 229 -2.21 11.90 13.47
C ILE A 229 -2.90 11.79 12.09
N LEU A 230 -3.76 10.79 11.89
CA LEU A 230 -4.46 10.61 10.62
C LEU A 230 -5.37 11.81 10.30
N LYS A 231 -6.08 12.34 11.29
CA LYS A 231 -6.95 13.51 11.13
C LYS A 231 -6.15 14.78 10.85
N GLU A 232 -5.08 14.99 11.57
CA GLU A 232 -4.22 16.19 11.41
C GLU A 232 -3.56 16.19 10.02
N GLU A 233 -2.99 15.07 9.59
CA GLU A 233 -2.40 14.95 8.26
C GLU A 233 -3.41 15.31 7.17
N LEU A 234 -4.60 14.73 7.22
CA LEU A 234 -5.65 15.03 6.25
C LEU A 234 -6.07 16.51 6.30
N THR A 235 -6.17 17.09 7.50
CA THR A 235 -6.54 18.50 7.69
C THR A 235 -5.52 19.43 7.05
N VAL A 236 -4.24 19.22 7.32
CA VAL A 236 -3.16 20.08 6.82
C VAL A 236 -3.03 19.95 5.31
N LEU A 237 -3.04 18.73 4.76
CA LEU A 237 -2.99 18.51 3.31
C LEU A 237 -4.20 19.15 2.59
N HIS A 238 -5.38 19.09 3.20
CA HIS A 238 -6.57 19.73 2.66
C HIS A 238 -6.45 21.27 2.67
N GLN A 239 -5.92 21.85 3.75
CA GLN A 239 -5.65 23.28 3.85
C GLN A 239 -4.63 23.71 2.80
N GLU A 240 -3.49 23.04 2.70
CA GLU A 240 -2.46 23.32 1.70
C GLU A 240 -2.99 23.25 0.25
N ALA A 241 -3.80 22.22 -0.04
CA ALA A 241 -4.42 22.08 -1.35
C ALA A 241 -5.38 23.24 -1.65
N THR A 242 -6.09 23.73 -0.63
CA THR A 242 -6.99 24.87 -0.75
C THR A 242 -6.25 26.17 -0.98
N GLU A 243 -5.21 26.43 -0.21
CA GLU A 243 -4.40 27.66 -0.28
C GLU A 243 -3.57 27.74 -1.58
N SER A 244 -2.93 26.64 -1.96
CA SER A 244 -2.12 26.58 -3.19
C SER A 244 -2.96 26.42 -4.47
N GLY A 245 -4.19 25.97 -4.34
CA GLY A 245 -5.02 25.57 -5.47
C GLY A 245 -4.46 24.35 -6.23
N SER A 246 -3.59 23.54 -5.58
CA SER A 246 -2.95 22.34 -6.13
C SER A 246 -3.23 21.16 -5.23
N GLY A 247 -3.83 20.11 -5.76
CA GLY A 247 -4.25 18.91 -5.02
C GLY A 247 -3.10 18.20 -4.31
N ARG A 248 -3.45 17.50 -3.25
CA ARG A 248 -2.56 16.63 -2.47
C ARG A 248 -3.03 15.18 -2.54
N MET A 249 -2.15 14.28 -2.15
CA MET A 249 -2.45 12.85 -2.02
C MET A 249 -2.07 12.41 -0.60
N MET A 250 -2.95 11.66 0.04
CA MET A 250 -2.69 11.02 1.33
C MET A 250 -2.86 9.51 1.20
N ASN A 251 -1.88 8.74 1.62
CA ASN A 251 -1.99 7.29 1.67
C ASN A 251 -1.93 6.79 3.11
N VAL A 252 -2.96 6.07 3.55
CA VAL A 252 -3.02 5.42 4.87
C VAL A 252 -2.77 3.92 4.70
N GLY A 253 -1.73 3.39 5.33
CA GLY A 253 -1.42 1.96 5.33
C GLY A 253 -2.01 1.26 6.57
N LEU A 254 -2.79 0.21 6.36
CA LEU A 254 -3.44 -0.58 7.41
C LEU A 254 -3.07 -2.06 7.30
N HIS A 255 -2.66 -2.65 8.42
CA HIS A 255 -2.32 -4.06 8.53
C HIS A 255 -3.33 -4.78 9.44
N PRO A 256 -3.98 -5.86 8.97
CA PRO A 256 -5.03 -6.54 9.73
C PRO A 256 -4.59 -7.07 11.09
N HIS A 257 -3.33 -7.47 11.24
CA HIS A 257 -2.78 -7.92 12.52
C HIS A 257 -2.49 -6.76 13.49
N VAL A 258 -2.38 -5.54 12.99
CA VAL A 258 -2.16 -4.32 13.78
C VAL A 258 -3.49 -3.64 14.07
N THR A 259 -4.11 -3.04 13.07
CA THR A 259 -5.33 -2.23 13.23
C THR A 259 -6.61 -3.06 13.27
N GLY A 260 -6.57 -4.31 12.84
CA GLY A 260 -7.70 -5.23 12.95
C GLY A 260 -8.02 -5.68 14.38
N ARG A 261 -7.28 -5.24 15.41
CA ARG A 261 -7.62 -5.43 16.83
C ARG A 261 -8.87 -4.63 17.17
N ALA A 262 -9.75 -5.18 18.02
CA ALA A 262 -11.06 -4.60 18.30
C ALA A 262 -11.03 -3.12 18.68
N TYR A 263 -10.13 -2.75 19.60
CA TYR A 263 -10.01 -1.37 20.08
C TYR A 263 -9.38 -0.44 19.03
N ARG A 264 -8.49 -0.97 18.17
CA ARG A 264 -7.80 -0.17 17.13
C ARG A 264 -8.69 0.07 15.90
N ALA A 265 -9.52 -0.89 15.54
CA ALA A 265 -10.45 -0.76 14.42
C ALA A 265 -11.43 0.41 14.59
N ARG A 266 -11.74 0.79 15.84
CA ARG A 266 -12.56 1.98 16.14
C ARG A 266 -11.92 3.27 15.65
N ALA A 267 -10.59 3.41 15.81
CA ALA A 267 -9.89 4.60 15.34
C ALA A 267 -9.97 4.76 13.81
N VAL A 268 -9.98 3.66 13.06
CA VAL A 268 -10.21 3.69 11.61
C VAL A 268 -11.62 4.16 11.31
N THR A 269 -12.62 3.67 12.02
CA THR A 269 -14.03 4.14 11.86
C THR A 269 -14.13 5.65 12.08
N GLU A 270 -13.59 6.15 13.19
CA GLU A 270 -13.62 7.57 13.55
C GLU A 270 -12.84 8.45 12.55
N PHE A 271 -11.77 7.92 11.96
CA PHE A 271 -11.05 8.61 10.89
C PHE A 271 -11.87 8.66 9.59
N LEU A 272 -12.50 7.55 9.18
CA LEU A 272 -13.34 7.52 7.98
C LEU A 272 -14.54 8.46 8.09
N GLU A 273 -15.19 8.53 9.27
CA GLU A 273 -16.25 9.49 9.55
C GLU A 273 -15.77 10.93 9.39
N TYR A 274 -14.59 11.24 9.94
CA TYR A 274 -13.96 12.55 9.79
C TYR A 274 -13.64 12.87 8.32
N ALA A 275 -13.00 11.97 7.61
CA ALA A 275 -12.66 12.17 6.19
C ALA A 275 -13.90 12.42 5.33
N LYS A 276 -15.00 11.73 5.61
CA LYS A 276 -16.30 11.94 4.93
C LYS A 276 -16.97 13.27 5.29
N SER A 277 -16.63 13.89 6.40
CA SER A 277 -17.17 15.20 6.80
C SER A 277 -16.51 16.39 6.13
N LEU A 278 -15.35 16.15 5.45
CA LEU A 278 -14.63 17.19 4.74
C LEU A 278 -15.03 17.22 3.26
N ASP A 279 -15.44 18.39 2.77
CA ASP A 279 -15.70 18.60 1.36
C ASP A 279 -14.39 18.54 0.54
N GLY A 280 -14.43 17.92 -0.64
CA GLY A 280 -13.27 17.85 -1.52
C GLY A 280 -12.25 16.76 -1.15
N VAL A 281 -12.63 15.77 -0.36
CA VAL A 281 -11.88 14.52 -0.16
C VAL A 281 -12.38 13.48 -1.17
N TRP A 282 -11.51 13.09 -2.08
CA TRP A 282 -11.75 12.00 -3.02
C TRP A 282 -11.20 10.70 -2.45
N PHE A 283 -12.06 9.76 -2.07
CA PHE A 283 -11.66 8.39 -1.72
C PHE A 283 -11.22 7.69 -3.00
N ALA A 284 -9.93 7.74 -3.27
CA ALA A 284 -9.33 7.39 -4.56
C ALA A 284 -8.77 5.96 -4.57
N THR A 285 -8.80 5.35 -5.74
CA THR A 285 -7.98 4.18 -6.05
C THR A 285 -6.65 4.62 -6.67
N ARG A 286 -5.61 3.81 -6.56
CA ARG A 286 -4.33 4.08 -7.23
C ARG A 286 -4.45 4.00 -8.74
N GLU A 287 -5.22 3.03 -9.25
CA GLU A 287 -5.53 2.91 -10.67
C GLU A 287 -6.21 4.20 -11.17
N GLY A 288 -7.23 4.69 -10.43
CA GLY A 288 -7.92 5.93 -10.78
C GLY A 288 -7.00 7.16 -10.77
N ILE A 289 -6.10 7.27 -9.79
CA ILE A 289 -5.09 8.33 -9.75
C ILE A 289 -4.14 8.21 -10.94
N ALA A 290 -3.63 7.02 -11.22
CA ALA A 290 -2.68 6.79 -12.30
C ALA A 290 -3.30 7.09 -13.68
N GLU A 291 -4.49 6.57 -13.95
CA GLU A 291 -5.21 6.83 -15.21
C GLU A 291 -5.52 8.32 -15.37
N TRP A 292 -5.97 8.96 -14.30
CA TRP A 292 -6.24 10.40 -14.35
C TRP A 292 -4.95 11.18 -14.59
N TYR A 293 -3.85 10.87 -13.89
CA TYR A 293 -2.58 11.58 -14.02
C TYR A 293 -1.96 11.41 -15.41
N MET A 294 -2.00 10.21 -15.99
CA MET A 294 -1.51 9.97 -17.36
C MET A 294 -2.18 10.88 -18.40
N ASN A 295 -3.42 11.27 -18.16
CA ASN A 295 -4.21 12.10 -19.07
C ASN A 295 -4.22 13.59 -18.71
N ASN A 296 -3.70 14.00 -17.54
CA ASN A 296 -3.84 15.34 -16.98
C ASN A 296 -2.54 15.90 -16.39
N ASN A 297 -1.37 15.34 -16.74
CA ASN A 297 -0.08 15.76 -16.17
C ASN A 297 0.59 16.91 -16.90
N GLU A 298 0.01 17.40 -18.01
CA GLU A 298 0.60 18.46 -18.81
C GLU A 298 0.83 19.73 -17.98
N GLY A 299 2.09 20.20 -17.96
CA GLY A 299 2.48 21.40 -17.22
C GLY A 299 2.60 21.23 -15.70
N HIS A 300 2.33 20.04 -15.14
CA HIS A 300 2.48 19.78 -13.70
C HIS A 300 3.96 19.73 -13.29
N ILE A 301 4.74 18.79 -13.80
CA ILE A 301 6.18 18.70 -13.60
C ILE A 301 6.87 19.03 -14.93
N LYS A 302 7.83 19.97 -14.87
CA LYS A 302 8.54 20.47 -16.06
C LYS A 302 9.91 19.79 -16.18
#